data_58c54ec217238c70b563647e7f83a3e7
#
_entry.id   58c54ec217238c70b563647e7f83a3e7
#
_cell.length_a   1.000
_cell.length_b   1.000
_cell.length_c   1.000
_cell.angle_alpha   90.00
_cell.angle_beta   90.00
_cell.angle_gamma   90.00
#
_symmetry.space_group_name_H-M   'P 1'
#
loop_
_entity.id
_entity.type
_entity.pdbx_description
1 polymer ?
#
loop_
_entity_poly.entity_id
_entity_poly.type
_entity_poly.pdbx_seq_one_letter_code
_entity_poly.pdbx_strand_id
1 'polypeptide(L)'
;MAPASISVLSGDVHHSYVAVARFDNPGVRTPVHQLTCSPIHNQAPAAMRPLMKLCWNPGLASAAQFLARSAGVRRPAVRWEKLAGPYFGNAIATLEHRGRAAEVVIEGTTSDGRLREVARQRLASVD
;
A
#
# COMPACT_ATOMS: atom_id res chain seq x y z
N MET A 1 -18.00 -10.62 17.09
CA MET A 1 -18.18 -9.98 15.76
C MET A 1 -16.80 -9.73 15.16
N ALA A 2 -16.52 -10.14 13.92
CA ALA A 2 -15.24 -9.86 13.27
C ALA A 2 -15.13 -8.38 12.88
N PRO A 3 -13.92 -7.76 12.88
CA PRO A 3 -13.72 -6.40 12.38
C PRO A 3 -14.03 -6.32 10.88
N ALA A 4 -14.51 -5.17 10.40
CA ALA A 4 -14.80 -4.94 8.99
C ALA A 4 -13.53 -4.84 8.15
N SER A 5 -12.46 -4.28 8.73
CA SER A 5 -11.11 -4.23 8.17
C SER A 5 -10.09 -4.08 9.30
N ILE A 6 -8.83 -4.37 8.99
CA ILE A 6 -7.68 -4.10 9.85
C ILE A 6 -6.74 -3.19 9.05
N SER A 7 -6.34 -2.07 9.64
CA SER A 7 -5.41 -1.13 9.03
C SER A 7 -4.10 -1.09 9.82
N VAL A 8 -3.00 -1.40 9.16
CA VAL A 8 -1.64 -1.28 9.69
C VAL A 8 -1.05 0.02 9.17
N LEU A 9 -0.78 0.95 10.08
CA LEU A 9 -0.18 2.24 9.74
C LEU A 9 1.33 2.14 9.81
N SER A 10 2.01 2.65 8.80
CA SER A 10 3.48 2.65 8.73
C SER A 10 4.02 3.89 8.02
N GLY A 11 5.32 4.14 8.21
CA GLY A 11 6.05 5.24 7.59
C GLY A 11 7.50 4.86 7.32
N ASP A 12 8.36 5.87 7.17
CA ASP A 12 9.83 5.77 7.07
C ASP A 12 10.39 4.95 5.89
N VAL A 13 9.64 4.85 4.78
CA VAL A 13 10.08 4.13 3.57
C VAL A 13 10.22 5.05 2.34
N HIS A 14 10.24 6.36 2.55
CA HIS A 14 10.46 7.38 1.51
C HIS A 14 9.46 7.37 0.34
N HIS A 15 8.32 6.73 0.50
CA HIS A 15 7.20 6.75 -0.44
C HIS A 15 5.89 6.36 0.25
N SER A 16 4.76 6.76 -0.33
CA SER A 16 3.43 6.44 0.20
C SER A 16 2.72 5.43 -0.69
N TYR A 17 2.01 4.48 -0.09
CA TYR A 17 1.22 3.49 -0.81
C TYR A 17 0.12 2.88 0.07
N VAL A 18 -0.84 2.27 -0.59
CA VAL A 18 -1.86 1.42 0.03
C VAL A 18 -1.76 0.03 -0.57
N ALA A 19 -1.68 -0.98 0.28
CA ALA A 19 -1.68 -2.38 -0.13
C ALA A 19 -2.65 -3.20 0.73
N VAL A 20 -3.12 -4.32 0.19
CA VAL A 20 -3.94 -5.29 0.91
C VAL A 20 -3.24 -6.64 0.97
N ALA A 21 -3.29 -7.27 2.13
CA ALA A 21 -2.82 -8.64 2.32
C ALA A 21 -3.91 -9.62 1.87
N ARG A 22 -3.56 -10.52 0.94
CA ARG A 22 -4.38 -11.64 0.50
C ARG A 22 -3.86 -12.92 1.14
N PHE A 23 -4.72 -13.58 1.90
CA PHE A 23 -4.39 -14.83 2.58
C PHE A 23 -4.88 -16.02 1.75
N ASP A 24 -4.07 -17.07 1.67
CA ASP A 24 -4.48 -18.32 1.02
C ASP A 24 -5.46 -19.11 1.89
N ASN A 25 -5.67 -18.71 3.16
CA ASN A 25 -6.62 -19.33 4.07
C ASN A 25 -8.04 -18.74 3.89
N PRO A 26 -9.04 -19.52 3.43
CA PRO A 26 -10.41 -19.04 3.21
C PRO A 26 -11.15 -18.66 4.51
N GLY A 27 -10.63 -19.06 5.67
CA GLY A 27 -11.16 -18.65 6.98
C GLY A 27 -10.85 -17.19 7.33
N VAL A 28 -9.86 -16.56 6.67
CA VAL A 28 -9.52 -15.15 6.88
C VAL A 28 -10.37 -14.29 5.94
N ARG A 29 -11.47 -13.76 6.45
CA ARG A 29 -12.41 -12.93 5.66
C ARG A 29 -12.18 -11.43 5.84
N THR A 30 -11.63 -11.02 6.99
CA THR A 30 -11.35 -9.60 7.27
C THR A 30 -10.17 -9.12 6.42
N PRO A 31 -10.34 -8.09 5.58
CA PRO A 31 -9.24 -7.53 4.82
C PRO A 31 -8.23 -6.83 5.75
N VAL A 32 -6.95 -7.06 5.49
CA VAL A 32 -5.84 -6.41 6.20
C VAL A 32 -5.15 -5.48 5.23
N HIS A 33 -5.15 -4.18 5.53
CA HIS A 33 -4.54 -3.15 4.69
C HIS A 33 -3.27 -2.63 5.35
N GLN A 34 -2.25 -2.39 4.55
CA GLN A 34 -1.08 -1.59 4.93
C GLN A 34 -1.21 -0.21 4.32
N LEU A 35 -1.21 0.79 5.19
CA LEU A 35 -1.31 2.20 4.85
C LEU A 35 0.04 2.84 5.19
N THR A 36 0.84 3.08 4.17
CA THR A 36 2.16 3.69 4.35
C THR A 36 2.12 5.12 3.85
N CYS A 37 2.45 6.06 4.73
CA CYS A 37 2.56 7.47 4.39
C CYS A 37 3.91 8.01 4.85
N SER A 38 4.73 8.38 3.90
CA SER A 38 6.07 8.92 4.10
C SER A 38 6.54 9.58 2.80
N PRO A 39 7.29 10.61 2.84
CA PRO A 39 7.84 11.40 3.95
C PRO A 39 7.17 12.77 4.08
N ILE A 40 7.54 13.53 5.14
CA ILE A 40 7.26 14.97 5.18
C ILE A 40 8.32 15.74 4.39
N HIS A 41 9.60 15.37 4.45
CA HIS A 41 10.69 16.05 3.73
C HIS A 41 11.82 15.13 3.25
N ASN A 42 11.90 13.90 3.71
CA ASN A 42 12.96 12.96 3.37
C ASN A 42 12.55 12.08 2.17
N GLN A 43 12.62 12.63 0.98
CA GLN A 43 12.20 11.95 -0.25
C GLN A 43 13.27 10.97 -0.75
N ALA A 44 12.83 9.90 -1.42
CA ALA A 44 13.73 9.00 -2.11
C ALA A 44 14.54 9.76 -3.18
N PRO A 45 15.87 9.52 -3.27
CA PRO A 45 16.70 10.10 -4.32
C PRO A 45 16.09 9.85 -5.72
N ALA A 46 16.11 10.88 -6.56
CA ALA A 46 15.45 10.81 -7.87
C ALA A 46 15.97 9.64 -8.73
N ALA A 47 17.24 9.32 -8.63
CA ALA A 47 17.87 8.19 -9.33
C ALA A 47 17.35 6.81 -8.89
N MET A 48 16.85 6.67 -7.64
CA MET A 48 16.33 5.41 -7.13
C MET A 48 14.84 5.19 -7.46
N ARG A 49 14.11 6.25 -7.78
CA ARG A 49 12.65 6.16 -8.02
C ARG A 49 12.27 5.20 -9.16
N PRO A 50 12.99 5.14 -10.30
CA PRO A 50 12.69 4.17 -11.35
C PRO A 50 12.84 2.72 -10.88
N LEU A 51 13.91 2.42 -10.12
CA LEU A 51 14.13 1.09 -9.56
C LEU A 51 13.02 0.71 -8.56
N MET A 52 12.64 1.64 -7.68
CA MET A 52 11.55 1.42 -6.74
C MET A 52 10.22 1.18 -7.46
N LYS A 53 9.92 1.93 -8.53
CA LYS A 53 8.74 1.68 -9.37
C LYS A 53 8.78 0.30 -10.03
N LEU A 54 9.95 -0.12 -10.50
CA LEU A 54 10.14 -1.43 -11.12
C LEU A 54 9.86 -2.57 -10.14
N CYS A 55 10.27 -2.45 -8.87
CA CYS A 55 9.96 -3.44 -7.83
C CYS A 55 8.44 -3.61 -7.57
N TRP A 56 7.65 -2.59 -7.90
CA TRP A 56 6.19 -2.64 -7.83
C TRP A 56 5.52 -3.15 -9.11
N ASN A 57 6.30 -3.56 -10.11
CA ASN A 57 5.75 -4.11 -11.35
C ASN A 57 5.28 -5.56 -11.13
N PRO A 58 4.01 -5.88 -11.40
CA PRO A 58 3.47 -7.21 -11.15
C PRO A 58 4.10 -8.29 -12.04
N GLY A 59 4.54 -7.94 -13.25
CA GLY A 59 5.23 -8.86 -14.15
C GLY A 59 6.59 -9.27 -13.60
N LEU A 60 7.37 -8.32 -13.10
CA LEU A 60 8.67 -8.60 -12.47
C LEU A 60 8.51 -9.42 -11.20
N ALA A 61 7.51 -9.09 -10.38
CA ALA A 61 7.19 -9.86 -9.18
C ALA A 61 6.81 -11.31 -9.52
N SER A 62 6.05 -11.53 -10.58
CA SER A 62 5.67 -12.87 -11.07
C SER A 62 6.87 -13.65 -11.57
N ALA A 63 7.79 -13.02 -12.31
CA ALA A 63 9.03 -13.64 -12.79
C ALA A 63 9.94 -14.01 -11.61
N ALA A 64 10.13 -13.12 -10.65
CA ALA A 64 10.89 -13.39 -9.44
C ALA A 64 10.29 -14.54 -8.61
N GLN A 65 8.97 -14.59 -8.47
CA GLN A 65 8.28 -15.70 -7.81
C GLN A 65 8.43 -17.02 -8.56
N PHE A 66 8.41 -17.01 -9.89
CA PHE A 66 8.67 -18.20 -10.70
C PHE A 66 10.08 -18.74 -10.46
N LEU A 67 11.10 -17.88 -10.51
CA LEU A 67 12.49 -18.26 -10.22
C LEU A 67 12.66 -18.78 -8.78
N ALA A 68 12.05 -18.13 -7.80
CA ALA A 68 12.09 -18.58 -6.41
C ALA A 68 11.49 -19.99 -6.25
N ARG A 69 10.40 -20.29 -6.94
CA ARG A 69 9.77 -21.62 -6.92
C ARG A 69 10.66 -22.68 -7.60
N SER A 70 11.27 -22.35 -8.71
CA SER A 70 12.21 -23.28 -9.38
C SER A 70 13.44 -23.62 -8.50
N ALA A 71 13.78 -22.70 -7.58
CA ALA A 71 14.80 -22.91 -6.55
C ALA A 71 14.27 -23.57 -5.26
N GLY A 72 13.02 -24.09 -5.24
CA GLY A 72 12.45 -24.80 -4.10
C GLY A 72 11.86 -23.89 -2.99
N VAL A 73 11.80 -22.57 -3.20
CA VAL A 73 11.20 -21.66 -2.21
C VAL A 73 9.67 -21.84 -2.19
N ARG A 74 9.14 -22.11 -0.99
CA ARG A 74 7.69 -22.28 -0.79
C ARG A 74 6.94 -20.98 -1.05
N ARG A 75 5.70 -21.10 -1.53
CA ARG A 75 4.80 -19.96 -1.68
C ARG A 75 4.53 -19.33 -0.30
N PRO A 76 4.64 -18.00 -0.16
CA PRO A 76 4.22 -17.36 1.09
C PRO A 76 2.69 -17.51 1.25
N ALA A 77 2.24 -17.74 2.49
CA ALA A 77 0.82 -17.84 2.82
C ALA A 77 0.07 -16.49 2.69
N VAL A 78 0.81 -15.40 2.54
CA VAL A 78 0.29 -14.04 2.40
C VAL A 78 0.87 -13.43 1.13
N ARG A 79 0.02 -12.83 0.31
CA ARG A 79 0.39 -12.04 -0.87
C ARG A 79 -0.05 -10.61 -0.69
N TRP A 80 0.82 -9.67 -1.04
CA TRP A 80 0.50 -8.26 -1.04
C TRP A 80 0.04 -7.82 -2.43
N GLU A 81 -1.11 -7.17 -2.46
CA GLU A 81 -1.67 -6.54 -3.65
C GLU A 81 -1.67 -5.03 -3.44
N LYS A 82 -1.03 -4.31 -4.36
CA LYS A 82 -1.00 -2.85 -4.35
C LYS A 82 -2.35 -2.30 -4.81
N LEU A 83 -2.97 -1.46 -3.98
CA LEU A 83 -4.19 -0.74 -4.31
C LEU A 83 -3.92 0.68 -4.82
N ALA A 84 -2.93 1.37 -4.25
CA ALA A 84 -2.54 2.72 -4.67
C ALA A 84 -1.04 2.96 -4.45
N GLY A 85 -0.44 3.86 -5.23
CA GLY A 85 0.98 4.22 -5.15
C GLY A 85 1.88 3.41 -6.09
N PRO A 86 3.22 3.47 -5.90
CA PRO A 86 3.93 4.31 -4.95
C PRO A 86 3.91 5.80 -5.32
N TYR A 87 3.70 6.65 -4.33
CA TYR A 87 3.84 8.11 -4.44
C TYR A 87 5.11 8.57 -3.73
N PHE A 88 5.97 9.33 -4.41
CA PHE A 88 7.30 9.72 -3.94
C PHE A 88 7.42 11.17 -3.47
N GLY A 89 6.31 11.91 -3.47
CA GLY A 89 6.26 13.28 -2.95
C GLY A 89 6.00 13.34 -1.46
N ASN A 90 6.13 14.52 -0.88
CA ASN A 90 5.67 14.76 0.48
C ASN A 90 4.16 14.54 0.54
N ALA A 91 3.71 13.84 1.54
CA ALA A 91 2.30 13.45 1.64
C ALA A 91 1.79 13.44 3.08
N ILE A 92 0.48 13.60 3.20
CA ILE A 92 -0.29 13.38 4.42
C ILE A 92 -1.36 12.33 4.08
N ALA A 93 -1.57 11.37 4.97
CA ALA A 93 -2.65 10.42 4.85
C ALA A 93 -3.67 10.63 5.95
N THR A 94 -4.94 10.73 5.56
CA THR A 94 -6.09 10.81 6.48
C THR A 94 -6.85 9.49 6.42
N LEU A 95 -6.96 8.81 7.56
CA LEU A 95 -7.79 7.61 7.72
C LEU A 95 -9.08 8.00 8.43
N GLU A 96 -10.20 7.85 7.73
CA GLU A 96 -11.53 8.11 8.28
C GLU A 96 -12.26 6.81 8.59
N HIS A 97 -12.89 6.77 9.77
CA HIS A 97 -13.80 5.71 10.17
C HIS A 97 -15.21 6.26 10.38
N ARG A 98 -16.21 5.61 9.79
CA ARG A 98 -17.62 5.91 9.96
C ARG A 98 -18.38 4.62 10.28
N GLY A 99 -18.49 4.31 11.57
CA GLY A 99 -18.99 3.01 12.01
C GLY A 99 -18.08 1.88 11.54
N ARG A 100 -18.57 0.99 10.69
CA ARG A 100 -17.79 -0.11 10.09
C ARG A 100 -17.10 0.28 8.78
N ALA A 101 -17.49 1.39 8.16
CA ALA A 101 -16.83 1.90 6.96
C ALA A 101 -15.48 2.54 7.31
N ALA A 102 -14.50 2.35 6.43
CA ALA A 102 -13.20 2.98 6.54
C ALA A 102 -12.70 3.40 5.15
N GLU A 103 -12.11 4.59 5.08
CA GLU A 103 -11.51 5.13 3.86
C GLU A 103 -10.19 5.82 4.20
N VAL A 104 -9.20 5.70 3.33
CA VAL A 104 -7.96 6.46 3.41
C VAL A 104 -7.83 7.39 2.21
N VAL A 105 -7.43 8.63 2.48
CA VAL A 105 -7.09 9.64 1.47
C VAL A 105 -5.63 10.01 1.66
N ILE A 106 -4.85 9.96 0.59
CA ILE A 106 -3.47 10.44 0.56
C ILE A 106 -3.43 11.72 -0.25
N GLU A 107 -2.94 12.79 0.36
CA GLU A 107 -2.78 14.10 -0.25
C GLU A 107 -1.29 14.42 -0.35
N GLY A 108 -0.84 14.71 -1.55
CA GLY A 108 0.53 15.09 -1.83
C GLY A 108 0.68 16.60 -2.02
N THR A 109 1.87 17.14 -1.72
CA THR A 109 2.18 18.54 -1.95
C THR A 109 2.42 18.81 -3.44
N THR A 110 1.86 19.90 -3.94
CA THR A 110 2.13 20.46 -5.27
C THR A 110 3.27 21.47 -5.22
N SER A 111 3.78 21.90 -6.38
CA SER A 111 4.88 22.86 -6.48
C SER A 111 4.54 24.24 -5.90
N ASP A 112 3.27 24.60 -5.83
CA ASP A 112 2.74 25.82 -5.22
C ASP A 112 2.43 25.70 -3.72
N GLY A 113 2.83 24.57 -3.10
CA GLY A 113 2.67 24.32 -1.67
C GLY A 113 1.28 23.90 -1.22
N ARG A 114 0.37 23.65 -2.17
CA ARG A 114 -0.97 23.17 -1.85
C ARG A 114 -1.01 21.65 -1.70
N LEU A 115 -2.01 21.15 -0.99
CA LEU A 115 -2.34 19.73 -0.96
C LEU A 115 -3.26 19.37 -2.13
N ARG A 116 -2.99 18.23 -2.74
CA ARG A 116 -3.85 17.62 -3.76
C ARG A 116 -4.00 16.13 -3.48
N GLU A 117 -5.21 15.63 -3.59
CA GLU A 117 -5.46 14.19 -3.51
C GLU A 117 -4.67 13.45 -4.60
N VAL A 118 -3.87 12.49 -4.18
CA VAL A 118 -3.08 11.61 -5.06
C VAL A 118 -3.56 10.18 -5.03
N ALA A 119 -4.27 9.79 -3.97
CA ALA A 119 -4.93 8.50 -3.86
C ALA A 119 -6.10 8.55 -2.88
N ARG A 120 -7.16 7.81 -3.19
CA ARG A 120 -8.31 7.55 -2.31
C ARG A 120 -8.63 6.07 -2.39
N GLN A 121 -8.76 5.43 -1.23
CA GLN A 121 -9.05 4.01 -1.17
C GLN A 121 -10.07 3.71 -0.08
N ARG A 122 -11.18 3.10 -0.46
CA ARG A 122 -12.13 2.52 0.48
C ARG A 122 -11.56 1.19 1.00
N LEU A 123 -11.54 1.04 2.32
CA LEU A 123 -10.97 -0.13 3.02
C LEU A 123 -12.06 -1.07 3.52
N ALA A 124 -13.22 -0.52 3.87
CA ALA A 124 -14.42 -1.26 4.23
C ALA A 124 -15.67 -0.46 3.86
N SER A 125 -16.73 -1.15 3.48
CA SER A 125 -18.07 -0.59 3.26
C SER A 125 -18.96 -0.83 4.48
N VAL A 126 -20.02 -0.02 4.59
CA VAL A 126 -21.14 -0.33 5.48
C VAL A 126 -22.03 -1.31 4.72
N ASP A 127 -22.07 -2.55 5.18
CA ASP A 127 -23.11 -3.52 4.82
C ASP A 127 -24.10 -3.61 5.97
#